data_1be0eceece9f591aaec40c0b7cea3f49
#
_entry.id   1be0eceece9f591aaec40c0b7cea3f49
#
_cell.length_a   1.000
_cell.length_b   1.000
_cell.length_c   1.000
_cell.angle_alpha   90.00
_cell.angle_beta   90.00
_cell.angle_gamma   90.00
#
_symmetry.space_group_name_H-M   'P 1'
#
loop_
_entity.id
_entity.type
_entity.pdbx_description
1 polymer ?
#
loop_
_entity_poly.entity_id
_entity_poly.type
_entity_poly.pdbx_seq_one_letter_code
_entity_poly.pdbx_strand_id
1 'polypeptide(L)'
;MEIRKLDPTEHSATRSLYEEVFSEDSESFVNYYYTEKTKNNQIYVLEEEGKICSMAHLNPYTLSVNGSRKETHYIVAVATKKECRRQGYMGAVLRRALEDMYREGEIFTFLMPAAKGIYEPYDFRTVFEQTRPYVKDLEGWIQAGEKDCQELSEWANDSLKKSCQVYAVRDEDYYLRMLREYESDGGKLLLKRDAQGKIMDFGIWVPEEHPEQGKIMVRILDVRRMLMSLELSELTGVCFTVTDPIIEDNNRCLTLMGTEFSGVMLMDAKPENSEGVISVRALADLVFGVKSIEELRKEEGVSMSDRMAGELEKLLPLSEIYLNEMV
;
A
#
# COMPACT_ATOMS: atom_id res chain seq x y z
N MET A 1 -26.49 -13.91 2.44
CA MET A 1 -25.34 -13.00 2.23
C MET A 1 -24.21 -13.44 3.14
N GLU A 2 -23.06 -13.79 2.59
CA GLU A 2 -21.87 -14.27 3.30
C GLU A 2 -20.64 -13.54 2.79
N ILE A 3 -19.73 -13.15 3.71
CA ILE A 3 -18.42 -12.60 3.35
C ILE A 3 -17.37 -13.58 3.83
N ARG A 4 -16.55 -14.04 2.91
CA ARG A 4 -15.50 -15.03 3.20
C ARG A 4 -14.20 -14.77 2.41
N LYS A 5 -13.11 -15.25 2.95
CA LYS A 5 -11.85 -15.40 2.23
C LYS A 5 -11.90 -16.74 1.47
N LEU A 6 -11.60 -16.72 0.18
CA LEU A 6 -11.57 -17.91 -0.65
C LEU A 6 -10.37 -18.81 -0.30
N ASP A 7 -10.58 -20.11 -0.44
CA ASP A 7 -9.44 -21.05 -0.51
C ASP A 7 -8.68 -20.79 -1.82
N PRO A 8 -7.34 -20.96 -1.85
CA PRO A 8 -6.55 -20.78 -3.08
C PRO A 8 -7.06 -21.59 -4.28
N THR A 9 -7.67 -22.75 -4.05
CA THR A 9 -8.28 -23.58 -5.12
C THR A 9 -9.54 -22.98 -5.71
N GLU A 10 -10.15 -21.99 -5.05
CA GLU A 10 -11.38 -21.32 -5.47
C GLU A 10 -11.11 -19.97 -6.16
N HIS A 11 -9.86 -19.48 -6.22
CA HIS A 11 -9.54 -18.14 -6.74
C HIS A 11 -10.07 -17.91 -8.16
N SER A 12 -10.06 -18.95 -9.00
CA SER A 12 -10.60 -18.89 -10.37
C SER A 12 -12.11 -18.57 -10.45
N ALA A 13 -12.87 -18.78 -9.36
CA ALA A 13 -14.30 -18.43 -9.33
C ALA A 13 -14.56 -16.93 -9.47
N THR A 14 -13.57 -16.08 -9.18
CA THR A 14 -13.67 -14.61 -9.32
C THR A 14 -13.41 -14.13 -10.74
N ARG A 15 -12.87 -14.98 -11.65
CA ARG A 15 -12.42 -14.59 -12.99
C ARG A 15 -13.54 -13.96 -13.83
N SER A 16 -14.74 -14.52 -13.80
CA SER A 16 -15.85 -13.97 -14.58
C SER A 16 -16.27 -12.56 -14.16
N LEU A 17 -16.18 -12.26 -12.84
CA LEU A 17 -16.43 -10.92 -12.34
C LEU A 17 -15.27 -9.97 -12.68
N TYR A 18 -14.04 -10.46 -12.67
CA TYR A 18 -12.87 -9.71 -13.10
C TYR A 18 -13.01 -9.26 -14.54
N GLU A 19 -13.24 -10.20 -15.47
CA GLU A 19 -13.39 -9.95 -16.90
C GLU A 19 -14.60 -9.02 -17.21
N GLU A 20 -15.68 -9.11 -16.42
CA GLU A 20 -16.84 -8.19 -16.57
C GLU A 20 -16.48 -6.75 -16.22
N VAL A 21 -15.68 -6.54 -15.18
CA VAL A 21 -15.42 -5.19 -14.62
C VAL A 21 -14.17 -4.57 -15.21
N PHE A 22 -13.13 -5.35 -15.47
CA PHE A 22 -11.85 -4.94 -16.05
C PHE A 22 -11.73 -5.41 -17.50
N SER A 23 -12.75 -5.07 -18.30
CA SER A 23 -12.87 -5.50 -19.70
C SER A 23 -11.82 -4.89 -20.64
N GLU A 24 -11.03 -3.95 -20.15
CA GLU A 24 -9.93 -3.30 -20.88
C GLU A 24 -8.63 -4.12 -20.81
N ASP A 25 -8.52 -5.02 -19.83
CA ASP A 25 -7.36 -5.89 -19.67
C ASP A 25 -7.33 -6.95 -20.79
N SER A 26 -6.15 -7.21 -21.32
CA SER A 26 -5.98 -8.20 -22.38
C SER A 26 -6.25 -9.63 -21.87
N GLU A 27 -6.70 -10.52 -22.75
CA GLU A 27 -6.86 -11.94 -22.42
C GLU A 27 -5.53 -12.55 -21.91
N SER A 28 -4.41 -12.13 -22.47
CA SER A 28 -3.07 -12.57 -22.11
C SER A 28 -2.72 -12.15 -20.67
N PHE A 29 -3.01 -10.89 -20.32
CA PHE A 29 -2.81 -10.40 -18.96
C PHE A 29 -3.73 -11.13 -17.95
N VAL A 30 -5.01 -11.28 -18.26
CA VAL A 30 -5.95 -12.00 -17.38
C VAL A 30 -5.51 -13.45 -17.16
N ASN A 31 -5.01 -14.12 -18.21
CA ASN A 31 -4.44 -15.47 -18.09
C ASN A 31 -3.22 -15.48 -17.15
N TYR A 32 -2.25 -14.55 -17.33
CA TYR A 32 -1.12 -14.39 -16.41
C TYR A 32 -1.60 -14.13 -14.99
N TYR A 33 -2.54 -13.20 -14.80
CA TYR A 33 -3.04 -12.82 -13.48
C TYR A 33 -3.59 -14.02 -12.72
N TYR A 34 -4.47 -14.82 -13.33
CA TYR A 34 -5.09 -15.98 -12.69
C TYR A 34 -4.20 -17.21 -12.61
N THR A 35 -3.14 -17.33 -13.41
CA THR A 35 -2.20 -18.46 -13.36
C THR A 35 -0.97 -18.21 -12.50
N GLU A 36 -0.53 -16.95 -12.37
CA GLU A 36 0.70 -16.59 -11.67
C GLU A 36 0.44 -15.68 -10.46
N LYS A 37 -0.22 -14.53 -10.67
CA LYS A 37 -0.36 -13.49 -9.65
C LYS A 37 -1.25 -13.92 -8.47
N THR A 38 -2.38 -14.57 -8.76
CA THR A 38 -3.32 -14.99 -7.71
C THR A 38 -2.85 -16.17 -6.85
N LYS A 39 -1.73 -16.83 -7.18
CA LYS A 39 -1.22 -17.98 -6.41
C LYS A 39 -1.04 -17.69 -4.92
N ASN A 40 -0.56 -16.49 -4.60
CA ASN A 40 -0.24 -16.08 -3.24
C ASN A 40 -1.20 -15.00 -2.71
N ASN A 41 -2.23 -14.65 -3.47
CA ASN A 41 -3.20 -13.64 -3.05
C ASN A 41 -4.11 -14.16 -1.95
N GLN A 42 -4.61 -13.24 -1.15
CA GLN A 42 -5.84 -13.45 -0.38
C GLN A 42 -6.99 -12.84 -1.18
N ILE A 43 -8.06 -13.58 -1.39
CA ILE A 43 -9.23 -13.09 -2.13
C ILE A 43 -10.45 -13.13 -1.23
N TYR A 44 -11.05 -11.97 -1.02
CA TYR A 44 -12.28 -11.82 -0.27
C TYR A 44 -13.45 -11.64 -1.23
N VAL A 45 -14.54 -12.34 -0.94
CA VAL A 45 -15.79 -12.24 -1.71
C VAL A 45 -16.98 -12.02 -0.80
N LEU A 46 -17.99 -11.35 -1.36
CA LEU A 46 -19.35 -11.36 -0.83
C LEU A 46 -20.22 -12.18 -1.77
N GLU A 47 -20.81 -13.24 -1.22
CA GLU A 47 -21.71 -14.14 -1.92
C GLU A 47 -23.16 -13.94 -1.51
N GLU A 48 -24.06 -13.96 -2.48
CA GLU A 48 -25.48 -13.96 -2.30
C GLU A 48 -26.11 -15.02 -3.19
N GLU A 49 -26.93 -15.90 -2.61
CA GLU A 49 -27.56 -17.05 -3.30
C GLU A 49 -26.54 -17.89 -4.12
N GLY A 50 -25.34 -18.09 -3.57
CA GLY A 50 -24.27 -18.87 -4.20
C GLY A 50 -23.57 -18.19 -5.39
N LYS A 51 -23.75 -16.87 -5.54
CA LYS A 51 -23.09 -16.08 -6.58
C LYS A 51 -22.19 -15.01 -5.97
N ILE A 52 -20.99 -14.85 -6.49
CA ILE A 52 -20.08 -13.78 -6.11
C ILE A 52 -20.65 -12.46 -6.63
N CYS A 53 -21.01 -11.57 -5.72
CA CYS A 53 -21.51 -10.23 -5.99
C CYS A 53 -20.45 -9.14 -5.90
N SER A 54 -19.48 -9.31 -5.01
CA SER A 54 -18.37 -8.36 -4.84
C SER A 54 -17.10 -9.10 -4.45
N MET A 55 -15.95 -8.54 -4.83
CA MET A 55 -14.64 -9.10 -4.52
C MET A 55 -13.61 -8.02 -4.24
N ALA A 56 -12.55 -8.40 -3.52
CA ALA A 56 -11.31 -7.66 -3.39
C ALA A 56 -10.14 -8.65 -3.32
N HIS A 57 -9.09 -8.40 -4.09
CA HIS A 57 -7.88 -9.22 -4.08
C HIS A 57 -6.80 -8.48 -3.29
N LEU A 58 -6.01 -9.20 -2.52
CA LEU A 58 -4.94 -8.69 -1.70
C LEU A 58 -3.63 -9.34 -2.13
N ASN A 59 -2.77 -8.58 -2.80
CA ASN A 59 -1.45 -9.03 -3.23
C ASN A 59 -0.45 -8.87 -2.08
N PRO A 60 0.23 -9.92 -1.62
CA PRO A 60 1.19 -9.82 -0.52
C PRO A 60 2.48 -9.11 -0.97
N TYR A 61 2.98 -8.24 -0.11
CA TYR A 61 4.27 -7.56 -0.26
C TYR A 61 5.02 -7.51 1.07
N THR A 62 6.33 -7.67 1.01
CA THR A 62 7.22 -7.28 2.10
C THR A 62 7.72 -5.86 1.83
N LEU A 63 7.38 -4.91 2.69
CA LEU A 63 7.91 -3.54 2.60
C LEU A 63 9.08 -3.34 3.56
N SER A 64 10.02 -2.48 3.19
CA SER A 64 10.93 -1.83 4.13
C SER A 64 10.27 -0.54 4.62
N VAL A 65 10.20 -0.35 5.94
CA VAL A 65 9.73 0.88 6.58
C VAL A 65 10.79 1.30 7.60
N ASN A 66 11.49 2.40 7.36
CA ASN A 66 12.68 2.82 8.12
C ASN A 66 13.65 1.66 8.37
N GLY A 67 13.93 0.87 7.32
CA GLY A 67 14.84 -0.27 7.36
C GLY A 67 14.30 -1.54 8.04
N SER A 68 13.09 -1.51 8.59
CA SER A 68 12.43 -2.68 9.18
C SER A 68 11.49 -3.35 8.17
N ARG A 69 11.57 -4.68 8.03
CA ARG A 69 10.65 -5.42 7.17
C ARG A 69 9.26 -5.50 7.78
N LYS A 70 8.24 -5.24 6.96
CA LYS A 70 6.82 -5.30 7.31
C LYS A 70 6.07 -6.06 6.21
N GLU A 71 5.33 -7.08 6.61
CA GLU A 71 4.39 -7.73 5.70
C GLU A 71 3.14 -6.86 5.57
N THR A 72 2.64 -6.74 4.36
CA THR A 72 1.42 -6.00 4.03
C THR A 72 0.81 -6.52 2.74
N HIS A 73 -0.42 -6.10 2.46
CA HIS A 73 -1.06 -6.40 1.19
C HIS A 73 -1.37 -5.12 0.41
N TYR A 74 -1.21 -5.23 -0.89
CA TYR A 74 -1.68 -4.28 -1.89
C TYR A 74 -3.08 -4.69 -2.33
N ILE A 75 -4.07 -3.81 -2.12
CA ILE A 75 -5.47 -4.10 -2.48
C ILE A 75 -5.67 -3.81 -3.96
N VAL A 76 -6.12 -4.81 -4.70
CA VAL A 76 -6.36 -4.73 -6.16
C VAL A 76 -7.67 -5.41 -6.51
N ALA A 77 -8.08 -5.31 -7.77
CA ALA A 77 -9.25 -6.00 -8.34
C ALA A 77 -10.51 -5.88 -7.46
N VAL A 78 -10.75 -4.68 -6.90
CA VAL A 78 -11.97 -4.41 -6.13
C VAL A 78 -13.12 -4.23 -7.10
N ALA A 79 -14.02 -5.20 -7.15
CA ALA A 79 -15.11 -5.22 -8.11
C ALA A 79 -16.45 -5.58 -7.46
N THR A 80 -17.53 -5.06 -8.04
CA THR A 80 -18.91 -5.40 -7.68
C THR A 80 -19.74 -5.51 -8.94
N LYS A 81 -20.43 -6.63 -9.10
CA LYS A 81 -21.35 -6.87 -10.22
C LYS A 81 -22.32 -5.70 -10.38
N LYS A 82 -22.64 -5.36 -11.62
CA LYS A 82 -23.47 -4.20 -11.95
C LYS A 82 -24.82 -4.24 -11.22
N GLU A 83 -25.47 -5.38 -11.17
CA GLU A 83 -26.76 -5.59 -10.51
C GLU A 83 -26.69 -5.55 -8.96
N CYS A 84 -25.49 -5.76 -8.39
CA CYS A 84 -25.23 -5.77 -6.95
C CYS A 84 -24.68 -4.42 -6.44
N ARG A 85 -24.51 -3.42 -7.30
CA ARG A 85 -23.97 -2.10 -6.90
C ARG A 85 -24.96 -1.32 -6.04
N ARG A 86 -24.41 -0.36 -5.26
CA ARG A 86 -25.15 0.53 -4.35
C ARG A 86 -25.88 -0.17 -3.19
N GLN A 87 -25.49 -1.41 -2.88
CA GLN A 87 -26.00 -2.19 -1.74
C GLN A 87 -25.00 -2.27 -0.58
N GLY A 88 -23.85 -1.55 -0.68
CA GLY A 88 -22.82 -1.54 0.35
C GLY A 88 -21.88 -2.75 0.31
N TYR A 89 -21.97 -3.63 -0.68
CA TYR A 89 -21.21 -4.91 -0.73
C TYR A 89 -19.70 -4.72 -0.81
N MET A 90 -19.22 -3.80 -1.67
CA MET A 90 -17.81 -3.43 -1.70
C MET A 90 -17.29 -3.00 -0.33
N GLY A 91 -18.05 -2.13 0.34
CA GLY A 91 -17.68 -1.64 1.66
C GLY A 91 -17.64 -2.71 2.72
N ALA A 92 -18.53 -3.69 2.64
CA ALA A 92 -18.57 -4.83 3.56
C ALA A 92 -17.34 -5.74 3.35
N VAL A 93 -17.00 -6.05 2.10
CA VAL A 93 -15.78 -6.81 1.74
C VAL A 93 -14.52 -6.08 2.21
N LEU A 94 -14.43 -4.77 1.92
CA LEU A 94 -13.26 -3.98 2.27
C LEU A 94 -13.05 -3.89 3.78
N ARG A 95 -14.11 -3.61 4.57
CA ARG A 95 -14.02 -3.59 6.05
C ARG A 95 -13.53 -4.93 6.60
N ARG A 96 -14.08 -6.04 6.12
CA ARG A 96 -13.65 -7.36 6.54
C ARG A 96 -12.17 -7.61 6.23
N ALA A 97 -11.71 -7.26 5.04
CA ALA A 97 -10.30 -7.37 4.67
C ALA A 97 -9.39 -6.51 5.56
N LEU A 98 -9.77 -5.24 5.84
CA LEU A 98 -9.01 -4.35 6.71
C LEU A 98 -8.91 -4.87 8.15
N GLU A 99 -10.00 -5.42 8.69
CA GLU A 99 -10.00 -6.02 10.03
C GLU A 99 -9.12 -7.28 10.10
N ASP A 100 -9.16 -8.12 9.07
CA ASP A 100 -8.35 -9.34 9.05
C ASP A 100 -6.86 -9.02 8.87
N MET A 101 -6.47 -8.07 7.99
CA MET A 101 -5.10 -7.55 7.89
C MET A 101 -4.60 -6.96 9.22
N TYR A 102 -5.44 -6.21 9.95
CA TYR A 102 -5.10 -5.74 11.30
C TYR A 102 -4.80 -6.91 12.24
N ARG A 103 -5.66 -7.94 12.27
CA ARG A 103 -5.46 -9.14 13.10
C ARG A 103 -4.21 -9.93 12.72
N GLU A 104 -3.85 -9.94 11.44
CA GLU A 104 -2.61 -10.52 10.92
C GLU A 104 -1.37 -9.67 11.27
N GLY A 105 -1.58 -8.46 11.78
CA GLY A 105 -0.52 -7.58 12.33
C GLY A 105 0.10 -6.63 11.33
N GLU A 106 -0.57 -6.39 10.21
CA GLU A 106 -0.12 -5.41 9.23
C GLU A 106 -0.25 -3.98 9.77
N ILE A 107 0.73 -3.14 9.46
CA ILE A 107 0.77 -1.77 9.97
C ILE A 107 -0.03 -0.79 9.13
N PHE A 108 -0.05 -0.96 7.83
CA PHE A 108 -0.88 -0.24 6.85
C PHE A 108 -1.07 -1.09 5.61
N THR A 109 -2.07 -0.76 4.81
CA THR A 109 -2.28 -1.29 3.47
C THR A 109 -2.29 -0.16 2.45
N PHE A 110 -2.15 -0.50 1.17
CA PHE A 110 -2.13 0.48 0.10
C PHE A 110 -2.88 0.00 -1.13
N LEU A 111 -3.26 0.93 -1.99
CA LEU A 111 -3.93 0.66 -3.25
C LEU A 111 -3.70 1.79 -4.27
N MET A 112 -3.92 1.50 -5.54
CA MET A 112 -4.05 2.47 -6.61
C MET A 112 -5.54 2.62 -6.95
N PRO A 113 -6.18 3.75 -6.65
CA PRO A 113 -7.61 3.89 -6.82
C PRO A 113 -7.97 4.20 -8.27
N ALA A 114 -9.02 3.58 -8.82
CA ALA A 114 -9.68 4.06 -10.04
C ALA A 114 -10.26 5.48 -9.85
N ALA A 115 -10.77 5.76 -8.64
CA ALA A 115 -11.19 7.10 -8.23
C ALA A 115 -11.04 7.24 -6.70
N LYS A 116 -10.39 8.31 -6.24
CA LYS A 116 -10.12 8.56 -4.81
C LYS A 116 -11.37 8.51 -3.93
N GLY A 117 -12.47 9.14 -4.39
CA GLY A 117 -13.73 9.22 -3.65
C GLY A 117 -14.37 7.86 -3.34
N ILE A 118 -13.89 6.77 -3.94
CA ILE A 118 -14.33 5.41 -3.61
C ILE A 118 -13.74 4.96 -2.26
N TYR A 119 -12.48 5.35 -1.98
CA TYR A 119 -11.70 4.84 -0.84
C TYR A 119 -11.53 5.83 0.31
N GLU A 120 -11.70 7.14 0.05
CA GLU A 120 -11.69 8.18 1.09
C GLU A 120 -12.67 7.91 2.26
N PRO A 121 -13.90 7.36 2.03
CA PRO A 121 -14.82 6.98 3.11
C PRO A 121 -14.31 5.83 4.02
N TYR A 122 -13.25 5.15 3.61
CA TYR A 122 -12.57 4.09 4.38
C TYR A 122 -11.22 4.57 4.94
N ASP A 123 -11.03 5.88 5.05
CA ASP A 123 -9.85 6.56 5.60
C ASP A 123 -8.54 6.33 4.81
N PHE A 124 -8.62 5.99 3.52
CA PHE A 124 -7.47 6.00 2.63
C PHE A 124 -7.05 7.42 2.28
N ARG A 125 -5.74 7.67 2.25
CA ARG A 125 -5.11 8.96 1.92
C ARG A 125 -4.08 8.80 0.81
N THR A 126 -4.08 9.72 -0.15
CA THR A 126 -3.05 9.75 -1.21
C THR A 126 -1.73 10.20 -0.61
N VAL A 127 -0.72 9.37 -0.71
CA VAL A 127 0.61 9.65 -0.13
C VAL A 127 1.73 9.66 -1.16
N PHE A 128 1.53 9.06 -2.33
CA PHE A 128 2.57 8.92 -3.34
C PHE A 128 1.99 8.98 -4.74
N GLU A 129 2.71 9.61 -5.66
CA GLU A 129 2.46 9.55 -7.10
C GLU A 129 3.55 8.68 -7.72
N GLN A 130 3.15 7.62 -8.41
CA GLN A 130 4.09 6.67 -8.98
C GLN A 130 5.03 7.35 -9.98
N THR A 131 6.27 6.88 -10.01
CA THR A 131 7.35 7.37 -10.87
C THR A 131 8.00 6.19 -11.59
N ARG A 132 7.17 5.38 -12.27
CA ARG A 132 7.69 4.21 -12.99
C ARG A 132 8.68 4.66 -14.08
N PRO A 133 9.82 3.99 -14.23
CA PRO A 133 10.89 4.40 -15.13
C PRO A 133 10.57 3.99 -16.57
N TYR A 134 9.51 4.55 -17.15
CA TYR A 134 9.15 4.28 -18.53
C TYR A 134 10.17 4.84 -19.52
N VAL A 135 10.55 4.01 -20.48
CA VAL A 135 11.56 4.31 -21.51
C VAL A 135 10.88 4.38 -22.88
N LYS A 136 11.06 5.47 -23.59
CA LYS A 136 10.56 5.65 -24.96
C LYS A 136 11.60 5.31 -26.02
N ASP A 137 12.84 5.76 -25.82
CA ASP A 137 13.97 5.48 -26.71
C ASP A 137 14.75 4.27 -26.20
N LEU A 138 14.85 3.26 -27.02
CA LEU A 138 15.53 2.00 -26.69
C LEU A 138 17.04 2.02 -26.97
N GLU A 139 17.61 3.14 -27.44
CA GLU A 139 19.04 3.22 -27.71
C GLU A 139 19.86 3.01 -26.42
N GLY A 140 20.79 2.08 -26.47
CA GLY A 140 21.63 1.72 -25.34
C GLY A 140 20.95 0.87 -24.25
N TRP A 141 19.69 0.48 -24.43
CA TRP A 141 19.00 -0.44 -23.55
C TRP A 141 19.05 -1.87 -24.09
N ILE A 142 19.15 -2.85 -23.19
CA ILE A 142 19.04 -4.28 -23.49
C ILE A 142 17.83 -4.84 -22.76
N GLN A 143 17.13 -5.78 -23.39
CA GLN A 143 16.00 -6.45 -22.74
C GLN A 143 16.54 -7.35 -21.62
N ALA A 144 15.94 -7.21 -20.42
CA ALA A 144 16.18 -8.10 -19.30
C ALA A 144 15.50 -9.46 -19.54
N GLY A 145 16.10 -10.52 -19.02
CA GLY A 145 15.51 -11.85 -18.98
C GLY A 145 15.57 -12.44 -17.59
N GLU A 146 15.03 -13.66 -17.41
CA GLU A 146 14.98 -14.34 -16.11
C GLU A 146 16.35 -14.40 -15.39
N LYS A 147 17.43 -14.63 -16.14
CA LYS A 147 18.80 -14.69 -15.60
C LYS A 147 19.32 -13.38 -14.98
N ASP A 148 18.67 -12.25 -15.31
CA ASP A 148 19.06 -10.93 -14.83
C ASP A 148 18.33 -10.56 -13.52
N CYS A 149 17.28 -11.31 -13.15
CA CYS A 149 16.38 -10.96 -12.05
C CYS A 149 17.09 -10.93 -10.69
N GLN A 150 18.01 -11.85 -10.42
CA GLN A 150 18.77 -11.87 -9.16
C GLN A 150 19.67 -10.62 -9.05
N GLU A 151 20.46 -10.30 -10.09
CA GLU A 151 21.34 -9.12 -10.08
C GLU A 151 20.52 -7.83 -9.99
N LEU A 152 19.38 -7.77 -10.68
CA LEU A 152 18.48 -6.62 -10.64
C LEU A 152 17.87 -6.42 -9.24
N SER A 153 17.52 -7.51 -8.56
CA SER A 153 17.06 -7.50 -7.17
C SER A 153 18.08 -6.86 -6.22
N GLU A 154 19.34 -7.30 -6.30
CA GLU A 154 20.43 -6.79 -5.47
C GLU A 154 20.69 -5.30 -5.76
N TRP A 155 20.79 -4.94 -7.04
CA TRP A 155 21.00 -3.55 -7.48
C TRP A 155 19.89 -2.60 -7.01
N ALA A 156 18.63 -3.01 -7.18
CA ALA A 156 17.47 -2.18 -6.81
C ALA A 156 17.37 -1.99 -5.29
N ASN A 157 17.51 -3.06 -4.49
CA ASN A 157 17.45 -2.94 -3.05
C ASN A 157 18.60 -2.09 -2.49
N ASP A 158 19.79 -2.18 -3.05
CA ASP A 158 20.95 -1.34 -2.67
C ASP A 158 20.69 0.15 -2.96
N SER A 159 20.01 0.46 -4.05
CA SER A 159 19.64 1.83 -4.41
C SER A 159 18.51 2.35 -3.51
N LEU A 160 17.42 1.58 -3.37
CA LEU A 160 16.24 1.96 -2.59
C LEU A 160 16.57 2.16 -1.10
N LYS A 161 17.39 1.29 -0.53
CA LYS A 161 17.82 1.41 0.88
C LYS A 161 18.54 2.73 1.19
N LYS A 162 19.18 3.36 0.19
CA LYS A 162 19.92 4.61 0.38
C LYS A 162 19.06 5.86 0.25
N SER A 163 17.94 5.75 -0.47
CA SER A 163 17.13 6.91 -0.88
C SER A 163 15.69 6.88 -0.37
N CYS A 164 15.19 5.73 0.11
CA CYS A 164 13.79 5.57 0.47
C CYS A 164 13.60 5.03 1.89
N GLN A 165 12.61 5.59 2.57
CA GLN A 165 12.14 5.12 3.88
C GLN A 165 11.11 4.01 3.72
N VAL A 166 10.27 4.08 2.68
CA VAL A 166 9.21 3.09 2.39
C VAL A 166 9.35 2.59 0.96
N TYR A 167 9.57 1.28 0.79
CA TYR A 167 9.64 0.64 -0.52
C TYR A 167 9.38 -0.87 -0.42
N ALA A 168 8.89 -1.50 -1.50
CA ALA A 168 8.79 -2.95 -1.58
C ALA A 168 10.18 -3.58 -1.67
N VAL A 169 10.45 -4.54 -0.77
CA VAL A 169 11.68 -5.34 -0.82
C VAL A 169 11.57 -6.27 -2.03
N ARG A 170 12.54 -6.17 -2.92
CA ARG A 170 12.55 -6.86 -4.20
C ARG A 170 13.46 -8.06 -4.14
N ASP A 171 12.91 -9.24 -4.30
CA ASP A 171 13.67 -10.48 -4.47
C ASP A 171 13.70 -10.92 -5.94
N GLU A 172 14.32 -12.03 -6.22
CA GLU A 172 14.36 -12.59 -7.58
C GLU A 172 12.96 -12.90 -8.08
N ASP A 173 12.09 -13.47 -7.25
CA ASP A 173 10.70 -13.80 -7.59
C ASP A 173 9.87 -12.55 -7.88
N TYR A 174 10.13 -11.43 -7.21
CA TYR A 174 9.51 -10.14 -7.52
C TYR A 174 9.77 -9.74 -8.98
N TYR A 175 11.04 -9.80 -9.42
CA TYR A 175 11.39 -9.43 -10.79
C TYR A 175 10.97 -10.46 -11.82
N LEU A 176 10.97 -11.75 -11.49
CA LEU A 176 10.40 -12.80 -12.35
C LEU A 176 8.90 -12.58 -12.60
N ARG A 177 8.13 -12.25 -11.56
CA ARG A 177 6.71 -11.89 -11.71
C ARG A 177 6.53 -10.63 -12.52
N MET A 178 7.30 -9.58 -12.24
CA MET A 178 7.27 -8.32 -12.97
C MET A 178 7.60 -8.51 -14.47
N LEU A 179 8.60 -9.34 -14.78
CA LEU A 179 8.97 -9.68 -16.16
C LEU A 179 7.77 -10.30 -16.89
N ARG A 180 7.16 -11.34 -16.32
CA ARG A 180 6.00 -12.04 -16.90
C ARG A 180 4.78 -11.14 -17.01
N GLU A 181 4.56 -10.26 -16.04
CA GLU A 181 3.46 -9.29 -16.04
C GLU A 181 3.57 -8.34 -17.23
N TYR A 182 4.72 -7.70 -17.43
CA TYR A 182 4.92 -6.83 -18.59
C TYR A 182 4.91 -7.58 -19.92
N GLU A 183 5.53 -8.77 -19.99
CA GLU A 183 5.52 -9.60 -21.19
C GLU A 183 4.12 -10.03 -21.59
N SER A 184 3.19 -10.22 -20.63
CA SER A 184 1.79 -10.61 -20.92
C SER A 184 1.03 -9.56 -21.73
N ASP A 185 1.40 -8.27 -21.58
CA ASP A 185 0.84 -7.14 -22.35
C ASP A 185 1.79 -6.62 -23.43
N GLY A 186 2.81 -7.42 -23.80
CA GLY A 186 3.77 -7.08 -24.85
C GLY A 186 4.82 -6.03 -24.42
N GLY A 187 4.88 -5.70 -23.14
CA GLY A 187 5.90 -4.82 -22.55
C GLY A 187 7.24 -5.53 -22.34
N LYS A 188 8.23 -4.79 -21.87
CA LYS A 188 9.61 -5.28 -21.64
C LYS A 188 10.23 -4.61 -20.44
N LEU A 189 10.99 -5.37 -19.66
CA LEU A 189 11.96 -4.83 -18.72
C LEU A 189 13.28 -4.58 -19.42
N LEU A 190 13.93 -3.47 -19.13
CA LEU A 190 15.11 -3.00 -19.80
C LEU A 190 16.24 -2.70 -18.81
N LEU A 191 17.46 -2.94 -19.23
CA LEU A 191 18.67 -2.69 -18.45
C LEU A 191 19.67 -1.86 -19.25
N LYS A 192 20.39 -0.95 -18.58
CA LYS A 192 21.67 -0.42 -19.06
C LYS A 192 22.79 -1.02 -18.25
N ARG A 193 23.88 -1.40 -18.94
CA ARG A 193 25.05 -1.97 -18.29
C ARG A 193 26.29 -1.13 -18.63
N ASP A 194 27.24 -1.08 -17.69
CA ASP A 194 28.57 -0.48 -17.95
C ASP A 194 29.45 -1.38 -18.79
N ALA A 195 30.68 -0.92 -19.04
CA ALA A 195 31.68 -1.65 -19.82
C ALA A 195 32.13 -2.97 -19.16
N GLN A 196 31.90 -3.14 -17.86
CA GLN A 196 32.17 -4.33 -17.08
C GLN A 196 30.96 -5.27 -17.01
N GLY A 197 29.82 -4.87 -17.60
CA GLY A 197 28.56 -5.63 -17.62
C GLY A 197 27.68 -5.44 -16.40
N LYS A 198 28.02 -4.55 -15.46
CA LYS A 198 27.23 -4.29 -14.26
C LYS A 198 26.01 -3.43 -14.58
N ILE A 199 24.86 -3.68 -13.91
CA ILE A 199 23.65 -2.88 -14.07
C ILE A 199 23.90 -1.45 -13.58
N MET A 200 23.59 -0.48 -14.45
CA MET A 200 23.69 0.95 -14.18
C MET A 200 22.31 1.60 -14.09
N ASP A 201 21.33 1.07 -14.83
CA ASP A 201 20.00 1.64 -14.90
C ASP A 201 18.98 0.56 -15.26
N PHE A 202 17.73 0.81 -14.86
CA PHE A 202 16.57 -0.04 -15.08
C PHE A 202 15.45 0.76 -15.72
N GLY A 203 14.79 0.21 -16.73
CA GLY A 203 13.68 0.84 -17.41
C GLY A 203 12.57 -0.13 -17.78
N ILE A 204 11.43 0.41 -18.11
CA ILE A 204 10.24 -0.31 -18.53
C ILE A 204 9.81 0.25 -19.88
N TRP A 205 9.64 -0.62 -20.85
CA TRP A 205 9.02 -0.25 -22.10
C TRP A 205 7.66 -0.92 -22.23
N VAL A 206 6.66 -0.15 -22.63
CA VAL A 206 5.29 -0.63 -22.91
C VAL A 206 4.87 -0.16 -24.30
N PRO A 207 3.94 -0.87 -24.98
CA PRO A 207 3.43 -0.45 -26.29
C PRO A 207 2.68 0.88 -26.27
N GLU A 208 2.17 1.28 -25.10
CA GLU A 208 1.43 2.53 -24.91
C GLU A 208 2.35 3.75 -25.02
N GLU A 209 1.92 4.76 -25.78
CA GLU A 209 2.73 5.94 -26.05
C GLU A 209 2.90 6.84 -24.83
N HIS A 210 1.89 6.92 -23.95
CA HIS A 210 1.86 7.77 -22.76
C HIS A 210 1.24 7.03 -21.57
N PRO A 211 1.97 6.05 -20.96
CA PRO A 211 1.44 5.32 -19.83
C PRO A 211 1.22 6.25 -18.63
N GLU A 212 0.05 6.15 -18.01
CA GLU A 212 -0.29 6.96 -16.85
C GLU A 212 0.50 6.54 -15.61
N GLN A 213 0.88 7.53 -14.80
CA GLN A 213 1.43 7.32 -13.47
C GLN A 213 0.29 7.30 -12.44
N GLY A 214 0.20 6.22 -11.68
CA GLY A 214 -0.86 6.05 -10.69
C GLY A 214 -0.62 6.86 -9.42
N LYS A 215 -1.69 7.09 -8.66
CA LYS A 215 -1.60 7.67 -7.30
C LYS A 215 -1.86 6.59 -6.28
N ILE A 216 -0.96 6.44 -5.33
CA ILE A 216 -1.08 5.45 -4.28
C ILE A 216 -1.76 6.07 -3.08
N MET A 217 -2.80 5.38 -2.60
CA MET A 217 -3.44 5.68 -1.33
C MET A 217 -3.05 4.63 -0.29
N VAL A 218 -2.86 5.07 0.95
CA VAL A 218 -2.60 4.19 2.10
C VAL A 218 -3.70 4.33 3.15
N ARG A 219 -3.85 3.28 3.95
CA ARG A 219 -4.66 3.28 5.17
C ARG A 219 -3.90 2.61 6.29
N ILE A 220 -3.72 3.30 7.42
CA ILE A 220 -3.13 2.73 8.62
C ILE A 220 -4.08 1.67 9.19
N LEU A 221 -3.56 0.47 9.44
CA LEU A 221 -4.29 -0.64 10.05
C LEU A 221 -4.02 -0.71 11.56
N ASP A 222 -2.77 -0.77 11.98
CA ASP A 222 -2.38 -0.81 13.38
C ASP A 222 -1.65 0.49 13.76
N VAL A 223 -2.35 1.36 14.47
CA VAL A 223 -1.83 2.67 14.89
C VAL A 223 -0.59 2.54 15.78
N ARG A 224 -0.58 1.58 16.71
CA ARG A 224 0.56 1.41 17.63
C ARG A 224 1.81 0.98 16.88
N ARG A 225 1.71 -0.06 16.08
CA ARG A 225 2.84 -0.58 15.30
C ARG A 225 3.31 0.42 14.25
N MET A 226 2.37 1.20 13.68
CA MET A 226 2.70 2.26 12.73
C MET A 226 3.52 3.35 13.39
N LEU A 227 3.05 3.92 14.49
CA LEU A 227 3.76 4.97 15.24
C LEU A 227 5.12 4.49 15.75
N MET A 228 5.22 3.23 16.24
CA MET A 228 6.49 2.64 16.69
C MET A 228 7.48 2.37 15.54
N SER A 229 7.08 2.54 14.30
CA SER A 229 7.95 2.44 13.11
C SER A 229 8.54 3.79 12.69
N LEU A 230 8.16 4.87 13.38
CA LEU A 230 8.65 6.22 13.10
C LEU A 230 9.88 6.56 13.93
N GLU A 231 10.60 7.57 13.49
CA GLU A 231 11.72 8.17 14.19
C GLU A 231 11.33 9.54 14.76
N LEU A 232 12.12 10.02 15.71
CA LEU A 232 11.93 11.31 16.36
C LEU A 232 13.16 12.20 16.12
N SER A 233 12.94 13.48 15.95
CA SER A 233 14.03 14.47 15.82
C SER A 233 14.63 14.86 17.17
N GLU A 234 13.86 14.75 18.25
CA GLU A 234 14.28 15.12 19.61
C GLU A 234 13.39 14.46 20.69
N LEU A 235 13.70 14.73 21.96
CA LEU A 235 12.89 14.27 23.09
C LEU A 235 11.42 14.69 22.93
N THR A 236 10.55 13.72 22.95
CA THR A 236 9.10 13.88 22.75
C THR A 236 8.31 13.19 23.85
N GLY A 237 7.20 13.79 24.26
CA GLY A 237 6.28 13.20 25.24
C GLY A 237 4.90 13.85 25.16
N VAL A 238 3.91 13.12 24.61
CA VAL A 238 2.55 13.62 24.41
C VAL A 238 1.52 12.53 24.62
N CYS A 239 0.36 12.89 25.16
CA CYS A 239 -0.77 12.00 25.33
C CYS A 239 -1.94 12.46 24.43
N PHE A 240 -2.45 11.57 23.58
CA PHE A 240 -3.55 11.90 22.67
C PHE A 240 -4.43 10.69 22.39
N THR A 241 -5.63 10.96 21.93
CA THR A 241 -6.61 9.93 21.54
C THR A 241 -6.64 9.78 20.03
N VAL A 242 -6.59 8.54 19.55
CA VAL A 242 -6.84 8.20 18.14
C VAL A 242 -8.26 7.70 17.99
N THR A 243 -8.90 8.05 16.87
CA THR A 243 -10.23 7.53 16.49
C THR A 243 -10.17 6.84 15.14
N ASP A 244 -10.83 5.69 15.04
CA ASP A 244 -10.92 4.88 13.82
C ASP A 244 -12.35 4.32 13.69
N PRO A 245 -13.08 4.62 12.60
CA PRO A 245 -14.47 4.17 12.44
C PRO A 245 -14.57 2.70 11.98
N ILE A 246 -13.46 2.03 11.65
CA ILE A 246 -13.45 0.67 11.09
C ILE A 246 -12.78 -0.31 12.05
N ILE A 247 -11.58 0.03 12.54
CA ILE A 247 -10.81 -0.85 13.43
C ILE A 247 -10.96 -0.33 14.86
N GLU A 248 -11.85 -0.96 15.62
CA GLU A 248 -12.21 -0.54 16.98
C GLU A 248 -10.99 -0.49 17.91
N ASP A 249 -10.07 -1.41 17.77
CA ASP A 249 -8.85 -1.50 18.57
C ASP A 249 -7.90 -0.30 18.43
N ASN A 250 -8.05 0.51 17.38
CA ASN A 250 -7.32 1.76 17.22
C ASN A 250 -7.89 2.94 18.02
N ASN A 251 -9.14 2.83 18.52
CA ASN A 251 -9.77 3.86 19.35
C ASN A 251 -9.19 3.85 20.76
N ARG A 252 -8.03 4.50 20.91
CA ARG A 252 -7.27 4.48 22.16
C ARG A 252 -6.71 5.85 22.51
N CYS A 253 -6.56 6.09 23.82
CA CYS A 253 -5.72 7.15 24.34
C CYS A 253 -4.32 6.59 24.57
N LEU A 254 -3.31 7.20 23.95
CA LEU A 254 -1.92 6.74 23.95
C LEU A 254 -1.00 7.84 24.45
N THR A 255 -0.03 7.47 25.28
CA THR A 255 1.14 8.30 25.53
C THR A 255 2.25 7.87 24.60
N LEU A 256 2.65 8.78 23.70
CA LEU A 256 3.82 8.66 22.85
C LEU A 256 5.00 9.34 23.56
N MET A 257 6.12 8.64 23.66
CA MET A 257 7.35 9.17 24.21
C MET A 257 8.56 8.58 23.50
N GLY A 258 9.68 9.25 23.58
CA GLY A 258 10.95 8.76 23.05
C GLY A 258 11.94 9.87 22.75
N THR A 259 13.03 9.48 22.12
CA THR A 259 14.12 10.36 21.68
C THR A 259 14.61 9.92 20.30
N GLU A 260 15.43 10.70 19.67
CA GLU A 260 16.14 10.34 18.42
C GLU A 260 16.93 9.03 18.52
N PHE A 261 17.35 8.63 19.74
CA PHE A 261 18.13 7.40 19.96
C PHE A 261 17.27 6.20 20.34
N SER A 262 16.15 6.41 21.06
CA SER A 262 15.29 5.31 21.51
C SER A 262 14.19 4.95 20.51
N GLY A 263 13.91 5.83 19.55
CA GLY A 263 12.71 5.77 18.70
C GLY A 263 11.44 6.01 19.52
N VAL A 264 10.30 5.72 18.91
CA VAL A 264 8.97 5.90 19.50
C VAL A 264 8.61 4.73 20.40
N MET A 265 8.18 5.05 21.62
CA MET A 265 7.57 4.13 22.59
C MET A 265 6.13 4.57 22.86
N LEU A 266 5.22 3.60 23.01
CA LEU A 266 3.81 3.86 23.25
C LEU A 266 3.30 3.12 24.49
N MET A 267 2.52 3.81 25.30
CA MET A 267 1.78 3.24 26.44
C MET A 267 0.31 3.62 26.35
N ASP A 268 -0.56 2.74 26.84
CA ASP A 268 -1.97 3.09 27.01
C ASP A 268 -2.11 4.15 28.11
N ALA A 269 -2.98 5.11 27.87
CA ALA A 269 -3.23 6.21 28.79
C ALA A 269 -4.74 6.33 29.08
N LYS A 270 -5.05 7.07 30.14
CA LYS A 270 -6.43 7.36 30.46
C LYS A 270 -6.93 8.53 29.61
N PRO A 271 -8.20 8.50 29.16
CA PRO A 271 -8.78 9.57 28.32
C PRO A 271 -8.67 10.98 28.92
N GLU A 272 -8.70 11.11 30.26
CA GLU A 272 -8.56 12.41 30.95
C GLU A 272 -7.17 13.04 30.79
N ASN A 273 -6.17 12.28 30.37
CA ASN A 273 -4.82 12.78 30.12
C ASN A 273 -4.63 13.22 28.64
N SER A 274 -5.60 12.99 27.80
CA SER A 274 -5.51 13.31 26.38
C SER A 274 -5.43 14.82 26.14
N GLU A 275 -4.44 15.24 25.38
CA GLU A 275 -4.22 16.64 24.97
C GLU A 275 -4.94 16.99 23.66
N GLY A 276 -5.61 16.01 23.09
CA GLY A 276 -6.40 16.15 21.88
C GLY A 276 -6.78 14.83 21.23
N VAL A 277 -7.43 14.94 20.09
CA VAL A 277 -7.93 13.82 19.31
C VAL A 277 -7.41 13.95 17.89
N ILE A 278 -7.00 12.84 17.28
CA ILE A 278 -6.64 12.74 15.88
C ILE A 278 -7.31 11.51 15.25
N SER A 279 -7.99 11.69 14.12
CA SER A 279 -8.54 10.56 13.38
C SER A 279 -7.45 9.76 12.69
N VAL A 280 -7.65 8.45 12.46
CA VAL A 280 -6.70 7.59 11.76
C VAL A 280 -6.36 8.12 10.37
N ARG A 281 -7.31 8.77 9.68
CA ARG A 281 -7.09 9.42 8.39
C ARG A 281 -6.13 10.60 8.48
N ALA A 282 -6.31 11.47 9.47
CA ALA A 282 -5.42 12.60 9.71
C ALA A 282 -4.05 12.14 10.21
N LEU A 283 -4.00 11.07 11.00
CA LEU A 283 -2.76 10.42 11.40
C LEU A 283 -1.98 9.87 10.19
N ALA A 284 -2.65 9.34 9.18
CA ALA A 284 -1.99 8.91 7.95
C ALA A 284 -1.36 10.10 7.20
N ASP A 285 -2.08 11.24 7.10
CA ASP A 285 -1.52 12.45 6.49
C ASP A 285 -0.27 12.96 7.25
N LEU A 286 -0.26 12.87 8.58
CA LEU A 286 0.90 13.21 9.41
C LEU A 286 2.07 12.26 9.18
N VAL A 287 1.79 10.96 9.31
CA VAL A 287 2.81 9.90 9.24
C VAL A 287 3.53 9.88 7.89
N PHE A 288 2.80 10.10 6.81
CA PHE A 288 3.36 10.12 5.45
C PHE A 288 3.73 11.52 4.95
N GLY A 289 3.69 12.54 5.81
CA GLY A 289 4.14 13.89 5.49
C GLY A 289 3.27 14.60 4.43
N VAL A 290 2.00 14.20 4.30
CA VAL A 290 1.07 14.78 3.31
C VAL A 290 0.60 16.16 3.73
N LYS A 291 0.38 16.36 5.05
CA LYS A 291 -0.08 17.62 5.63
C LYS A 291 0.74 18.02 6.84
N SER A 292 0.94 19.33 6.97
CA SER A 292 1.50 19.94 8.17
C SER A 292 0.54 19.84 9.36
N ILE A 293 1.06 19.97 10.57
CA ILE A 293 0.25 20.03 11.80
C ILE A 293 -0.79 21.18 11.73
N GLU A 294 -0.42 22.32 11.17
CA GLU A 294 -1.35 23.46 11.02
C GLU A 294 -2.53 23.16 10.10
N GLU A 295 -2.32 22.36 9.06
CA GLU A 295 -3.38 21.91 8.15
C GLU A 295 -4.27 20.87 8.83
N LEU A 296 -3.65 19.92 9.55
CA LEU A 296 -4.38 18.86 10.27
C LEU A 296 -5.29 19.41 11.37
N ARG A 297 -4.88 20.48 12.07
CA ARG A 297 -5.71 21.15 13.09
C ARG A 297 -7.02 21.72 12.55
N LYS A 298 -7.15 21.88 11.25
CA LYS A 298 -8.36 22.39 10.58
C LYS A 298 -9.28 21.26 10.09
N GLU A 299 -8.85 20.01 10.22
CA GLU A 299 -9.64 18.87 9.74
C GLU A 299 -10.72 18.46 10.73
N GLU A 300 -11.80 17.93 10.17
CA GLU A 300 -12.86 17.30 10.95
C GLU A 300 -12.32 16.07 11.69
N GLY A 301 -12.68 15.93 12.97
CA GLY A 301 -12.21 14.84 13.82
C GLY A 301 -10.80 15.05 14.38
N VAL A 302 -10.24 16.25 14.23
CA VAL A 302 -8.95 16.63 14.82
C VAL A 302 -9.15 17.77 15.83
N SER A 303 -8.60 17.59 17.02
CA SER A 303 -8.52 18.61 18.07
C SER A 303 -7.16 18.46 18.75
N MET A 304 -6.35 19.51 18.76
CA MET A 304 -4.99 19.48 19.33
C MET A 304 -4.74 20.70 20.20
N SER A 305 -4.22 20.49 21.40
CA SER A 305 -3.60 21.57 22.16
C SER A 305 -2.33 22.06 21.44
N ASP A 306 -1.87 23.28 21.77
CA ASP A 306 -0.60 23.79 21.20
C ASP A 306 0.59 22.91 21.60
N ARG A 307 0.55 22.31 22.81
CA ARG A 307 1.57 21.39 23.27
C ARG A 307 1.56 20.09 22.42
N MET A 308 0.39 19.48 22.23
CA MET A 308 0.26 18.29 21.37
C MET A 308 0.79 18.57 19.96
N ALA A 309 0.42 19.71 19.38
CA ALA A 309 0.88 20.12 18.06
C ALA A 309 2.43 20.17 17.99
N GLY A 310 3.06 20.90 18.91
CA GLY A 310 4.53 21.01 18.95
C GLY A 310 5.25 19.69 19.24
N GLU A 311 4.64 18.78 20.03
CA GLU A 311 5.23 17.47 20.26
C GLU A 311 5.10 16.55 19.04
N LEU A 312 3.98 16.61 18.30
CA LEU A 312 3.80 15.80 17.09
C LEU A 312 4.64 16.29 15.89
N GLU A 313 5.05 17.56 15.86
CA GLU A 313 5.99 18.09 14.85
C GLU A 313 7.39 17.44 14.95
N LYS A 314 7.73 16.82 16.09
CA LYS A 314 8.98 16.11 16.29
C LYS A 314 9.02 14.70 15.68
N LEU A 315 7.87 14.18 15.26
CA LEU A 315 7.81 12.94 14.48
C LEU A 315 8.41 13.19 13.09
N LEU A 316 9.36 12.35 12.70
CA LEU A 316 9.90 12.38 11.34
C LEU A 316 8.97 11.60 10.41
N PRO A 317 8.35 12.27 9.43
CA PRO A 317 7.41 11.60 8.54
C PRO A 317 8.12 10.66 7.56
N LEU A 318 7.39 9.66 7.08
CA LEU A 318 7.80 8.76 6.01
C LEU A 318 7.53 9.41 4.66
N SER A 319 8.33 10.40 4.27
CA SER A 319 8.15 11.17 3.03
C SER A 319 8.89 10.59 1.82
N GLU A 320 9.97 9.83 2.06
CA GLU A 320 10.76 9.20 1.01
C GLU A 320 10.16 7.82 0.66
N ILE A 321 9.14 7.85 -0.21
CA ILE A 321 8.32 6.68 -0.57
C ILE A 321 8.63 6.23 -1.99
N TYR A 322 8.71 4.91 -2.20
CA TYR A 322 8.80 4.29 -3.52
C TYR A 322 7.87 3.08 -3.60
N LEU A 323 6.60 3.32 -3.94
CA LEU A 323 5.55 2.31 -4.11
C LEU A 323 5.09 2.30 -5.57
N ASN A 324 5.92 1.75 -6.45
CA ASN A 324 5.68 1.65 -7.89
C ASN A 324 5.15 0.27 -8.32
N GLU A 325 4.55 -0.44 -7.38
CA GLU A 325 4.03 -1.79 -7.59
C GLU A 325 2.83 -1.76 -8.56
N MET A 326 2.75 -2.82 -9.36
CA MET A 326 1.63 -3.07 -10.28
C MET A 326 0.64 -4.08 -9.67
N VAL A 327 -0.45 -4.27 -10.37
CA VAL A 327 -1.56 -5.14 -9.97
C VAL A 327 -1.14 -6.58 -9.75
#